data_eef6b32a422535881784cee8c3037528
#
_entry.id   eef6b32a422535881784cee8c3037528
#
_cell.length_a   1.000
_cell.length_b   1.000
_cell.length_c   1.000
_cell.angle_alpha   90.00
_cell.angle_beta   90.00
_cell.angle_gamma   90.00
#
_symmetry.space_group_name_H-M   'P 1'
#
loop_
_entity.id
_entity.type
_entity.pdbx_description
1 polymer ?
#
loop_
_entity_poly.entity_id
_entity_poly.type
_entity_poly.pdbx_seq_one_letter_code
_entity_poly.pdbx_strand_id
1 'polypeptide(L)'
;MRNSKVSLREAILVLVIALAIMGTGVIGLGLSPQVPVLLAITVTIFWAKITGFSWDEINAGIKDGIDKGIIPIVIFILIGAMISTWIAAGTIPTLMVIGFKAISAQWFLPTVFLVCSLVGAAVGSCFTVVSTVGIAFFGIGVTMSFNPALVAGAIISGGIFGDKCSPLSETNNLAAAVVDTDLFDHMKTILWSTIPAATISTIAFAVLGMGHNHADMNKINTTVAALNSDFHISIVALIPIILVFVCAGFKMAAIPTMLLNIFVSAAMMFVNNPGLNVTKASTIITNGFIAKTSNSEVNLLLSRGGIVSMMPTVALIVLTLSLGGLLVHFGLISAIMSPLATRLNSPAKLVTAALGACIGVNIFVGEQFLSIILPGRAFKKTFNNGGLASRALGRVLEDGGTVLNYLVPWGVGGVFIANTLGVPTIQYLPFVFFSLLCPIFSLLSGFTGVGLKKLGSDQSVKDAKPVTNEN
;
A
#
# COMPACT_ATOMS: atom_id res chain seq x y z
N MET A 1 38.20 -5.09 -4.05
CA MET A 1 36.98 -5.43 -4.82
C MET A 1 36.75 -6.94 -4.76
N ARG A 2 35.60 -7.37 -4.32
CA ARG A 2 35.25 -8.79 -4.27
C ARG A 2 35.02 -9.32 -5.69
N ASN A 3 35.91 -10.25 -6.16
CA ASN A 3 35.79 -10.85 -7.48
C ASN A 3 34.85 -12.07 -7.55
N SER A 4 34.23 -12.49 -6.44
CA SER A 4 33.34 -13.65 -6.36
C SER A 4 31.90 -13.26 -6.11
N LYS A 5 30.97 -13.92 -6.82
CA LYS A 5 29.52 -13.79 -6.54
C LYS A 5 29.22 -14.24 -5.12
N VAL A 6 28.25 -13.57 -4.47
CA VAL A 6 27.76 -13.95 -3.13
C VAL A 6 27.21 -15.37 -3.19
N SER A 7 27.63 -16.21 -2.26
CA SER A 7 27.13 -17.59 -2.17
C SER A 7 25.72 -17.63 -1.58
N LEU A 8 24.97 -18.67 -1.93
CA LEU A 8 23.62 -18.89 -1.38
C LEU A 8 23.63 -18.95 0.15
N ARG A 9 24.66 -19.56 0.75
CA ARG A 9 24.78 -19.69 2.23
C ARG A 9 24.98 -18.33 2.89
N GLU A 10 25.85 -17.49 2.33
CA GLU A 10 26.06 -16.11 2.83
C GLU A 10 24.77 -15.28 2.72
N ALA A 11 24.07 -15.38 1.59
CA ALA A 11 22.82 -14.66 1.37
C ALA A 11 21.75 -15.07 2.40
N ILE A 12 21.57 -16.37 2.61
CA ILE A 12 20.62 -16.88 3.63
C ILE A 12 21.00 -16.39 5.00
N LEU A 13 22.28 -16.45 5.40
CA LEU A 13 22.72 -16.04 6.72
C LEU A 13 22.43 -14.56 6.98
N VAL A 14 22.82 -13.67 6.07
CA VAL A 14 22.62 -12.23 6.21
C VAL A 14 21.12 -11.88 6.27
N LEU A 15 20.32 -12.49 5.38
CA LEU A 15 18.87 -12.23 5.35
C LEU A 15 18.16 -12.76 6.61
N VAL A 16 18.53 -13.94 7.11
CA VAL A 16 17.97 -14.49 8.35
C VAL A 16 18.33 -13.62 9.56
N ILE A 17 19.58 -13.13 9.64
CA ILE A 17 19.98 -12.21 10.71
C ILE A 17 19.20 -10.90 10.62
N ALA A 18 19.10 -10.30 9.44
CA ALA A 18 18.34 -9.07 9.23
C ALA A 18 16.86 -9.26 9.63
N LEU A 19 16.23 -10.36 9.19
CA LEU A 19 14.85 -10.69 9.54
C LEU A 19 14.67 -10.94 11.04
N ALA A 20 15.61 -11.65 11.68
CA ALA A 20 15.56 -11.87 13.12
C ALA A 20 15.63 -10.56 13.90
N ILE A 21 16.50 -9.63 13.50
CA ILE A 21 16.61 -8.29 14.11
C ILE A 21 15.30 -7.51 13.93
N MET A 22 14.78 -7.45 12.70
CA MET A 22 13.54 -6.72 12.44
C MET A 22 12.33 -7.37 13.12
N GLY A 23 12.19 -8.69 13.01
CA GLY A 23 11.07 -9.42 13.60
C GLY A 23 11.07 -9.38 15.14
N THR A 24 12.20 -9.65 15.78
CA THR A 24 12.29 -9.58 17.25
C THR A 24 12.14 -8.15 17.74
N GLY A 25 12.73 -7.17 17.06
CA GLY A 25 12.63 -5.76 17.45
C GLY A 25 11.21 -5.22 17.33
N VAL A 26 10.57 -5.40 16.19
CA VAL A 26 9.23 -4.84 15.92
C VAL A 26 8.13 -5.66 16.57
N ILE A 27 8.15 -7.00 16.40
CA ILE A 27 7.05 -7.87 16.84
C ILE A 27 7.28 -8.32 18.29
N GLY A 28 8.51 -8.71 18.62
CA GLY A 28 8.83 -9.25 19.96
C GLY A 28 8.93 -8.18 21.02
N LEU A 29 9.61 -7.06 20.73
CA LEU A 29 9.90 -6.00 21.71
C LEU A 29 9.00 -4.76 21.52
N GLY A 30 8.17 -4.70 20.47
CA GLY A 30 7.30 -3.54 20.21
C GLY A 30 8.04 -2.24 19.88
N LEU A 31 9.29 -2.32 19.39
CA LEU A 31 10.08 -1.16 19.05
C LEU A 31 9.55 -0.47 17.79
N SER A 32 9.73 0.84 17.70
CA SER A 32 9.52 1.56 16.45
C SER A 32 10.39 0.96 15.34
N PRO A 33 9.83 0.66 14.15
CA PRO A 33 10.53 -0.09 13.10
C PRO A 33 11.84 0.52 12.63
N GLN A 34 12.01 1.84 12.79
CA GLN A 34 13.24 2.56 12.40
C GLN A 34 14.49 1.98 13.08
N VAL A 35 14.39 1.65 14.37
CA VAL A 35 15.55 1.16 15.14
C VAL A 35 15.98 -0.23 14.69
N PRO A 36 15.10 -1.25 14.60
CA PRO A 36 15.48 -2.56 14.07
C PRO A 36 15.99 -2.53 12.63
N VAL A 37 15.40 -1.69 11.77
CA VAL A 37 15.87 -1.55 10.39
C VAL A 37 17.27 -0.94 10.35
N LEU A 38 17.55 0.09 11.17
CA LEU A 38 18.89 0.68 11.28
C LEU A 38 19.93 -0.35 11.74
N LEU A 39 19.59 -1.21 12.69
CA LEU A 39 20.46 -2.30 13.12
C LEU A 39 20.69 -3.31 12.00
N ALA A 40 19.67 -3.66 11.22
CA ALA A 40 19.80 -4.54 10.07
C ALA A 40 20.72 -3.94 8.98
N ILE A 41 20.62 -2.65 8.72
CA ILE A 41 21.54 -1.90 7.83
C ILE A 41 22.95 -2.01 8.36
N THR A 42 23.16 -1.75 9.66
CA THR A 42 24.49 -1.78 10.29
C THR A 42 25.14 -3.14 10.13
N VAL A 43 24.40 -4.22 10.43
CA VAL A 43 24.89 -5.61 10.27
C VAL A 43 25.20 -5.91 8.80
N THR A 44 24.36 -5.48 7.86
CA THR A 44 24.58 -5.68 6.43
C THR A 44 25.83 -4.95 5.93
N ILE A 45 26.06 -3.72 6.37
CA ILE A 45 27.28 -2.94 6.04
C ILE A 45 28.53 -3.62 6.65
N PHE A 46 28.43 -4.08 7.90
CA PHE A 46 29.55 -4.77 8.57
C PHE A 46 29.93 -6.04 7.83
N TRP A 47 28.93 -6.85 7.44
CA TRP A 47 29.14 -8.03 6.60
C TRP A 47 29.78 -7.65 5.27
N ALA A 48 29.30 -6.61 4.60
CA ALA A 48 29.83 -6.16 3.32
C ALA A 48 31.33 -5.77 3.45
N LYS A 49 31.69 -5.05 4.51
CA LYS A 49 33.10 -4.67 4.77
C LYS A 49 33.99 -5.88 5.01
N ILE A 50 33.57 -6.83 5.85
CA ILE A 50 34.34 -8.05 6.15
C ILE A 50 34.52 -8.89 4.88
N THR A 51 33.54 -8.91 3.98
CA THR A 51 33.60 -9.68 2.73
C THR A 51 34.28 -8.95 1.58
N GLY A 52 34.80 -7.72 1.79
CA GLY A 52 35.68 -7.01 0.88
C GLY A 52 35.00 -6.01 -0.07
N PHE A 53 33.74 -5.63 0.19
CA PHE A 53 33.11 -4.52 -0.54
C PHE A 53 33.71 -3.17 -0.13
N SER A 54 33.84 -2.25 -1.08
CA SER A 54 34.32 -0.90 -0.87
C SER A 54 33.27 0.00 -0.26
N TRP A 55 33.67 1.15 0.30
CA TRP A 55 32.72 2.15 0.76
C TRP A 55 31.90 2.76 -0.39
N ASP A 56 32.50 2.87 -1.58
CA ASP A 56 31.81 3.38 -2.78
C ASP A 56 30.69 2.44 -3.22
N GLU A 57 30.91 1.13 -3.16
CA GLU A 57 29.86 0.13 -3.44
C GLU A 57 28.75 0.17 -2.41
N ILE A 58 29.07 0.37 -1.12
CA ILE A 58 28.07 0.54 -0.07
C ILE A 58 27.21 1.78 -0.30
N ASN A 59 27.88 2.93 -0.59
CA ASN A 59 27.19 4.18 -0.87
C ASN A 59 26.33 4.10 -2.15
N ALA A 60 26.84 3.42 -3.20
CA ALA A 60 26.08 3.18 -4.42
C ALA A 60 24.82 2.35 -4.14
N GLY A 61 24.94 1.28 -3.34
CA GLY A 61 23.78 0.44 -2.97
C GLY A 61 22.70 1.22 -2.19
N ILE A 62 23.12 2.06 -1.25
CA ILE A 62 22.19 2.95 -0.51
C ILE A 62 21.49 3.93 -1.48
N LYS A 63 22.27 4.59 -2.34
CA LYS A 63 21.76 5.54 -3.32
C LYS A 63 20.76 4.90 -4.27
N ASP A 64 21.14 3.78 -4.88
CA ASP A 64 20.30 3.02 -5.82
C ASP A 64 18.97 2.57 -5.18
N GLY A 65 18.99 2.29 -3.87
CA GLY A 65 17.80 1.96 -3.11
C GLY A 65 16.88 3.17 -2.94
N ILE A 66 17.42 4.30 -2.45
CA ILE A 66 16.66 5.52 -2.16
C ILE A 66 16.07 6.13 -3.45
N ASP A 67 16.80 6.11 -4.55
CA ASP A 67 16.35 6.65 -5.85
C ASP A 67 14.99 6.10 -6.28
N LYS A 68 14.71 4.83 -5.96
CA LYS A 68 13.43 4.17 -6.27
C LYS A 68 12.27 4.65 -5.40
N GLY A 69 12.55 5.28 -4.27
CA GLY A 69 11.54 5.75 -3.32
C GLY A 69 11.31 7.26 -3.33
N ILE A 70 11.93 8.03 -4.19
CA ILE A 70 11.80 9.49 -4.22
C ILE A 70 10.34 9.90 -4.44
N ILE A 71 9.65 9.28 -5.41
CA ILE A 71 8.24 9.58 -5.70
C ILE A 71 7.32 9.22 -4.51
N PRO A 72 7.37 8.01 -3.94
CA PRO A 72 6.66 7.70 -2.69
C PRO A 72 6.93 8.69 -1.56
N ILE A 73 8.18 9.08 -1.33
CA ILE A 73 8.53 10.05 -0.28
C ILE A 73 7.78 11.37 -0.47
N VAL A 74 7.78 11.92 -1.69
CA VAL A 74 7.05 13.15 -2.01
C VAL A 74 5.55 12.96 -1.78
N ILE A 75 4.98 11.84 -2.21
CA ILE A 75 3.57 11.53 -2.02
C ILE A 75 3.22 11.51 -0.52
N PHE A 76 4.03 10.90 0.34
CA PHE A 76 3.75 10.86 1.79
C PHE A 76 3.79 12.25 2.43
N ILE A 77 4.70 13.11 2.02
CA ILE A 77 4.76 14.52 2.47
C ILE A 77 3.45 15.24 2.09
N LEU A 78 2.99 15.07 0.84
CA LEU A 78 1.76 15.67 0.35
C LEU A 78 0.51 15.10 1.03
N ILE A 79 0.48 13.79 1.34
CA ILE A 79 -0.60 13.17 2.11
C ILE A 79 -0.75 13.84 3.47
N GLY A 80 0.34 14.07 4.18
CA GLY A 80 0.29 14.78 5.47
C GLY A 80 -0.38 16.14 5.38
N ALA A 81 0.03 16.94 4.40
CA ALA A 81 -0.56 18.26 4.13
C ALA A 81 -2.02 18.14 3.70
N MET A 82 -2.37 17.16 2.88
CA MET A 82 -3.73 16.94 2.38
C MET A 82 -4.69 16.55 3.50
N ILE A 83 -4.30 15.65 4.41
CA ILE A 83 -5.13 15.26 5.55
C ILE A 83 -5.50 16.48 6.40
N SER A 84 -4.52 17.29 6.79
CA SER A 84 -4.76 18.46 7.65
C SER A 84 -5.63 19.51 6.97
N THR A 85 -5.42 19.78 5.69
CA THR A 85 -6.24 20.73 4.92
C THR A 85 -7.67 20.22 4.72
N TRP A 86 -7.88 18.91 4.48
CA TRP A 86 -9.21 18.33 4.35
C TRP A 86 -10.01 18.35 5.66
N ILE A 87 -9.34 18.17 6.80
CA ILE A 87 -9.98 18.31 8.11
C ILE A 87 -10.36 19.77 8.32
N ALA A 88 -9.44 20.70 8.13
CA ALA A 88 -9.64 22.11 8.38
C ALA A 88 -10.65 22.78 7.41
N ALA A 89 -10.74 22.29 6.16
CA ALA A 89 -11.73 22.70 5.18
C ALA A 89 -13.14 22.13 5.44
N GLY A 90 -13.27 21.19 6.40
CA GLY A 90 -14.55 20.54 6.72
C GLY A 90 -14.88 19.33 5.82
N THR A 91 -13.99 18.91 4.93
CA THR A 91 -14.23 17.78 4.00
C THR A 91 -14.39 16.47 4.76
N ILE A 92 -13.43 16.08 5.61
CA ILE A 92 -13.51 14.86 6.42
C ILE A 92 -14.69 14.92 7.41
N PRO A 93 -14.89 16.02 8.19
CA PRO A 93 -16.07 16.16 9.03
C PRO A 93 -17.39 16.01 8.28
N THR A 94 -17.53 16.60 7.08
CA THR A 94 -18.74 16.47 6.25
C THR A 94 -18.98 15.02 5.81
N LEU A 95 -17.93 14.30 5.39
CA LEU A 95 -18.03 12.87 5.07
C LEU A 95 -18.50 12.05 6.27
N MET A 96 -17.97 12.35 7.47
CA MET A 96 -18.40 11.66 8.69
C MET A 96 -19.87 11.89 8.97
N VAL A 97 -20.36 13.13 8.91
CA VAL A 97 -21.80 13.45 9.13
C VAL A 97 -22.69 12.76 8.11
N ILE A 98 -22.31 12.75 6.82
CA ILE A 98 -23.06 12.05 5.78
C ILE A 98 -23.06 10.54 6.05
N GLY A 99 -21.91 9.97 6.38
CA GLY A 99 -21.76 8.54 6.64
C GLY A 99 -22.61 8.08 7.84
N PHE A 100 -22.63 8.83 8.93
CA PHE A 100 -23.51 8.54 10.09
C PHE A 100 -24.99 8.53 9.74
N LYS A 101 -25.41 9.37 8.78
CA LYS A 101 -26.83 9.45 8.35
C LYS A 101 -27.20 8.39 7.32
N ALA A 102 -26.25 7.99 6.48
CA ALA A 102 -26.52 7.14 5.32
C ALA A 102 -26.28 5.65 5.59
N ILE A 103 -25.41 5.29 6.56
CA ILE A 103 -24.94 3.91 6.73
C ILE A 103 -25.44 3.37 8.07
N SER A 104 -26.16 2.24 8.01
CA SER A 104 -26.52 1.51 9.24
C SER A 104 -25.34 0.71 9.76
N ALA A 105 -25.26 0.50 11.08
CA ALA A 105 -24.15 -0.21 11.71
C ALA A 105 -23.98 -1.63 11.13
N GLN A 106 -25.09 -2.34 10.92
CA GLN A 106 -25.08 -3.71 10.38
C GLN A 106 -24.37 -3.83 9.00
N TRP A 107 -24.55 -2.83 8.13
CA TRP A 107 -23.97 -2.81 6.79
C TRP A 107 -22.71 -1.94 6.68
N PHE A 108 -22.20 -1.44 7.81
CA PHE A 108 -21.09 -0.51 7.83
C PHE A 108 -19.82 -1.12 7.18
N LEU A 109 -19.35 -2.27 7.64
CA LEU A 109 -18.10 -2.87 7.16
C LEU A 109 -18.12 -3.22 5.67
N PRO A 110 -19.15 -3.91 5.12
CA PRO A 110 -19.20 -4.17 3.69
C PRO A 110 -19.36 -2.89 2.86
N THR A 111 -20.08 -1.87 3.37
CA THR A 111 -20.19 -0.56 2.70
C THR A 111 -18.81 0.13 2.63
N VAL A 112 -18.06 0.13 3.74
CA VAL A 112 -16.70 0.68 3.78
C VAL A 112 -15.80 -0.02 2.76
N PHE A 113 -15.81 -1.34 2.73
CA PHE A 113 -15.05 -2.11 1.74
C PHE A 113 -15.43 -1.72 0.30
N LEU A 114 -16.71 -1.68 -0.02
CA LEU A 114 -17.20 -1.38 -1.38
C LEU A 114 -16.93 0.08 -1.79
N VAL A 115 -17.13 1.05 -0.90
CA VAL A 115 -16.86 2.46 -1.20
C VAL A 115 -15.36 2.70 -1.36
N CYS A 116 -14.53 2.17 -0.46
CA CYS A 116 -13.07 2.24 -0.62
C CYS A 116 -12.59 1.54 -1.92
N SER A 117 -13.25 0.46 -2.32
CA SER A 117 -13.00 -0.23 -3.59
C SER A 117 -13.29 0.64 -4.79
N LEU A 118 -14.44 1.32 -4.78
CA LEU A 118 -14.85 2.20 -5.87
C LEU A 118 -13.92 3.42 -6.00
N VAL A 119 -13.60 4.05 -4.86
CA VAL A 119 -12.66 5.19 -4.83
C VAL A 119 -11.29 4.75 -5.29
N GLY A 120 -10.80 3.60 -4.82
CA GLY A 120 -9.51 3.04 -5.21
C GLY A 120 -9.43 2.73 -6.70
N ALA A 121 -10.49 2.15 -7.28
CA ALA A 121 -10.56 1.87 -8.71
C ALA A 121 -10.56 3.15 -9.56
N ALA A 122 -11.18 4.22 -9.08
CA ALA A 122 -11.18 5.50 -9.75
C ALA A 122 -9.82 6.22 -9.66
N VAL A 123 -9.15 6.15 -8.50
CA VAL A 123 -7.91 6.89 -8.23
C VAL A 123 -6.66 6.09 -8.57
N GLY A 124 -6.69 4.77 -8.44
CA GLY A 124 -5.55 3.88 -8.68
C GLY A 124 -4.49 3.92 -7.58
N SER A 125 -4.90 4.17 -6.33
CA SER A 125 -3.96 4.23 -5.21
C SER A 125 -4.63 3.91 -3.88
N CYS A 126 -4.21 2.83 -3.24
CA CYS A 126 -4.64 2.48 -1.89
C CYS A 126 -4.21 3.55 -0.86
N PHE A 127 -3.01 4.12 -1.01
CA PHE A 127 -2.52 5.17 -0.12
C PHE A 127 -3.46 6.39 -0.11
N THR A 128 -3.93 6.80 -1.28
CA THR A 128 -4.87 7.92 -1.42
C THR A 128 -6.23 7.59 -0.80
N VAL A 129 -6.75 6.38 -1.00
CA VAL A 129 -8.02 5.94 -0.39
C VAL A 129 -7.95 6.01 1.12
N VAL A 130 -6.91 5.44 1.72
CA VAL A 130 -6.74 5.39 3.18
C VAL A 130 -6.62 6.79 3.77
N SER A 131 -5.82 7.66 3.14
CA SER A 131 -5.57 9.03 3.62
C SER A 131 -6.74 10.01 3.41
N THR A 132 -7.73 9.63 2.63
CA THR A 132 -8.90 10.45 2.31
C THR A 132 -10.18 9.90 2.94
N VAL A 133 -10.95 9.17 2.17
CA VAL A 133 -12.22 8.58 2.64
C VAL A 133 -12.00 7.55 3.77
N GLY A 134 -10.85 6.89 3.78
CA GLY A 134 -10.49 5.92 4.80
C GLY A 134 -10.46 6.51 6.21
N ILE A 135 -9.89 7.70 6.39
CA ILE A 135 -9.88 8.37 7.72
C ILE A 135 -11.30 8.70 8.18
N ALA A 136 -12.17 9.17 7.27
CA ALA A 136 -13.57 9.45 7.61
C ALA A 136 -14.31 8.18 8.05
N PHE A 137 -14.19 7.09 7.28
CA PHE A 137 -14.78 5.81 7.64
C PHE A 137 -14.19 5.22 8.92
N PHE A 138 -12.89 5.39 9.14
CA PHE A 138 -12.25 4.97 10.37
C PHE A 138 -12.87 5.68 11.59
N GLY A 139 -13.03 7.01 11.50
CA GLY A 139 -13.69 7.81 12.52
C GLY A 139 -15.14 7.36 12.79
N ILE A 140 -15.91 7.11 11.72
CA ILE A 140 -17.30 6.60 11.83
C ILE A 140 -17.31 5.24 12.53
N GLY A 141 -16.47 4.30 12.11
CA GLY A 141 -16.43 2.95 12.67
C GLY A 141 -16.05 2.93 14.15
N VAL A 142 -15.05 3.70 14.55
CA VAL A 142 -14.64 3.85 15.95
C VAL A 142 -15.78 4.47 16.79
N THR A 143 -16.46 5.49 16.27
CA THR A 143 -17.61 6.10 16.94
C THR A 143 -18.77 5.12 17.09
N MET A 144 -19.01 4.26 16.09
CA MET A 144 -19.99 3.18 16.14
C MET A 144 -19.53 1.98 17.01
N SER A 145 -18.41 2.11 17.72
CA SER A 145 -17.84 1.08 18.61
C SER A 145 -17.39 -0.22 17.91
N PHE A 146 -17.08 -0.16 16.61
CA PHE A 146 -16.40 -1.25 15.94
C PHE A 146 -14.94 -1.39 16.42
N ASN A 147 -14.43 -2.61 16.37
CA ASN A 147 -12.99 -2.85 16.59
C ASN A 147 -12.17 -2.06 15.56
N PRO A 148 -11.26 -1.15 15.98
CA PRO A 148 -10.48 -0.32 15.06
C PRO A 148 -9.66 -1.13 14.05
N ALA A 149 -9.14 -2.29 14.44
CA ALA A 149 -8.39 -3.16 13.55
C ALA A 149 -9.26 -3.77 12.43
N LEU A 150 -10.50 -4.12 12.75
CA LEU A 150 -11.47 -4.63 11.78
C LEU A 150 -11.89 -3.54 10.78
N VAL A 151 -12.14 -2.32 11.27
CA VAL A 151 -12.44 -1.16 10.40
C VAL A 151 -11.26 -0.85 9.48
N ALA A 152 -10.05 -0.82 10.03
CA ALA A 152 -8.83 -0.65 9.22
C ALA A 152 -8.72 -1.76 8.16
N GLY A 153 -8.98 -3.02 8.52
CA GLY A 153 -9.00 -4.16 7.60
C GLY A 153 -9.96 -3.98 6.43
N ALA A 154 -11.17 -3.47 6.67
CA ALA A 154 -12.16 -3.19 5.63
C ALA A 154 -11.70 -2.05 4.69
N ILE A 155 -11.18 -0.96 5.24
CA ILE A 155 -10.65 0.17 4.47
C ILE A 155 -9.49 -0.26 3.59
N ILE A 156 -8.51 -0.97 4.16
CA ILE A 156 -7.31 -1.42 3.45
C ILE A 156 -7.69 -2.43 2.36
N SER A 157 -8.52 -3.42 2.69
CA SER A 157 -9.00 -4.41 1.72
C SER A 157 -9.68 -3.76 0.52
N GLY A 158 -10.54 -2.77 0.78
CA GLY A 158 -11.23 -2.01 -0.27
C GLY A 158 -10.26 -1.17 -1.09
N GLY A 159 -9.35 -0.42 -0.44
CA GLY A 159 -8.36 0.40 -1.11
C GLY A 159 -7.45 -0.42 -2.03
N ILE A 160 -6.97 -1.58 -1.57
CA ILE A 160 -6.11 -2.48 -2.35
C ILE A 160 -6.89 -3.14 -3.50
N PHE A 161 -8.14 -3.57 -3.29
CA PHE A 161 -8.98 -4.09 -4.36
C PHE A 161 -9.16 -3.04 -5.46
N GLY A 162 -9.49 -1.81 -5.08
CA GLY A 162 -9.69 -0.71 -6.02
C GLY A 162 -8.40 -0.39 -6.79
N ASP A 163 -7.29 -0.23 -6.09
CA ASP A 163 -5.96 -0.01 -6.69
C ASP A 163 -5.65 -1.11 -7.72
N LYS A 164 -5.78 -2.38 -7.33
CA LYS A 164 -5.55 -3.53 -8.20
C LYS A 164 -6.48 -3.60 -9.42
N CYS A 165 -7.69 -3.05 -9.34
CA CYS A 165 -8.65 -2.99 -10.45
C CYS A 165 -8.53 -1.73 -11.31
N SER A 166 -7.63 -0.80 -10.98
CA SER A 166 -7.50 0.47 -11.68
C SER A 166 -6.47 0.44 -12.81
N PRO A 167 -6.80 0.93 -14.00
CA PRO A 167 -5.81 1.16 -15.05
C PRO A 167 -4.84 2.31 -14.74
N LEU A 168 -5.15 3.13 -13.74
CA LEU A 168 -4.31 4.22 -13.26
C LEU A 168 -3.30 3.77 -12.21
N SER A 169 -3.41 2.53 -11.71
CA SER A 169 -2.51 1.97 -10.70
C SER A 169 -1.08 1.87 -11.22
N GLU A 170 -0.16 2.45 -10.45
CA GLU A 170 1.27 2.39 -10.77
C GLU A 170 1.80 0.95 -10.73
N THR A 171 1.31 0.13 -9.81
CA THR A 171 1.72 -1.28 -9.69
C THR A 171 1.23 -2.13 -10.83
N ASN A 172 -0.03 -1.97 -11.27
CA ASN A 172 -0.55 -2.67 -12.45
C ASN A 172 0.25 -2.32 -13.73
N ASN A 173 0.53 -1.03 -13.94
CA ASN A 173 1.33 -0.58 -15.07
C ASN A 173 2.75 -1.16 -15.00
N LEU A 174 3.36 -1.17 -13.82
CA LEU A 174 4.68 -1.73 -13.61
C LEU A 174 4.70 -3.25 -13.83
N ALA A 175 3.74 -3.98 -13.26
CA ALA A 175 3.66 -5.43 -13.43
C ALA A 175 3.48 -5.81 -14.90
N ALA A 176 2.58 -5.12 -15.62
CA ALA A 176 2.39 -5.31 -17.06
C ALA A 176 3.67 -5.04 -17.86
N ALA A 177 4.38 -3.95 -17.55
CA ALA A 177 5.64 -3.59 -18.21
C ALA A 177 6.76 -4.61 -17.93
N VAL A 178 6.90 -5.08 -16.68
CA VAL A 178 7.95 -6.06 -16.29
C VAL A 178 7.77 -7.39 -17.01
N VAL A 179 6.53 -7.80 -17.27
CA VAL A 179 6.25 -9.05 -17.97
C VAL A 179 6.01 -8.87 -19.47
N ASP A 180 6.18 -7.66 -20.04
CA ASP A 180 5.93 -7.27 -21.44
C ASP A 180 4.53 -7.69 -21.92
N THR A 181 3.50 -7.30 -21.20
CA THR A 181 2.09 -7.60 -21.51
C THR A 181 1.30 -6.29 -21.63
N ASP A 182 0.29 -6.27 -22.49
CA ASP A 182 -0.65 -5.17 -22.53
C ASP A 182 -1.37 -5.00 -21.19
N LEU A 183 -1.56 -3.75 -20.75
CA LEU A 183 -2.15 -3.43 -19.46
C LEU A 183 -3.56 -4.05 -19.28
N PHE A 184 -4.41 -3.94 -20.31
CA PHE A 184 -5.78 -4.44 -20.21
C PHE A 184 -5.85 -5.97 -20.22
N ASP A 185 -4.93 -6.64 -20.92
CA ASP A 185 -4.82 -8.10 -20.89
C ASP A 185 -4.25 -8.59 -19.55
N HIS A 186 -3.33 -7.84 -18.96
CA HIS A 186 -2.88 -8.04 -17.59
C HIS A 186 -4.06 -7.90 -16.61
N MET A 187 -4.82 -6.80 -16.69
CA MET A 187 -5.98 -6.55 -15.84
C MET A 187 -7.05 -7.63 -15.95
N LYS A 188 -7.36 -8.12 -17.16
CA LYS A 188 -8.28 -9.27 -17.33
C LYS A 188 -7.76 -10.53 -16.64
N THR A 189 -6.45 -10.72 -16.61
CA THR A 189 -5.84 -11.92 -16.00
C THR A 189 -5.86 -11.87 -14.47
N ILE A 190 -5.64 -10.70 -13.88
CA ILE A 190 -5.68 -10.54 -12.41
C ILE A 190 -7.08 -10.74 -11.82
N LEU A 191 -8.16 -10.56 -12.61
CA LEU A 191 -9.54 -10.76 -12.14
C LEU A 191 -9.80 -12.18 -11.62
N TRP A 192 -9.05 -13.18 -12.07
CA TRP A 192 -9.18 -14.55 -11.60
C TRP A 192 -8.85 -14.77 -10.12
N SER A 193 -7.96 -14.00 -9.54
CA SER A 193 -7.71 -13.99 -8.10
C SER A 193 -8.52 -12.90 -7.39
N THR A 194 -8.74 -11.77 -8.07
CA THR A 194 -9.33 -10.56 -7.51
C THR A 194 -10.82 -10.72 -7.23
N ILE A 195 -11.62 -11.24 -8.19
CA ILE A 195 -13.07 -11.39 -8.01
C ILE A 195 -13.42 -12.33 -6.87
N PRO A 196 -12.91 -13.58 -6.80
CA PRO A 196 -13.26 -14.48 -5.71
C PRO A 196 -12.76 -13.95 -4.35
N ALA A 197 -11.57 -13.33 -4.29
CA ALA A 197 -11.07 -12.70 -3.07
C ALA A 197 -11.98 -11.57 -2.60
N ALA A 198 -12.43 -10.70 -3.50
CA ALA A 198 -13.34 -9.59 -3.17
C ALA A 198 -14.71 -10.09 -2.72
N THR A 199 -15.25 -11.10 -3.38
CA THR A 199 -16.56 -11.70 -3.02
C THR A 199 -16.51 -12.26 -1.60
N ILE A 200 -15.50 -13.08 -1.29
CA ILE A 200 -15.34 -13.65 0.06
C ILE A 200 -15.08 -12.55 1.09
N SER A 201 -14.27 -11.55 0.77
CA SER A 201 -14.03 -10.41 1.66
C SER A 201 -15.32 -9.64 1.98
N THR A 202 -16.16 -9.38 0.96
CA THR A 202 -17.45 -8.73 1.13
C THR A 202 -18.35 -9.53 2.07
N ILE A 203 -18.44 -10.85 1.86
CA ILE A 203 -19.23 -11.74 2.70
C ILE A 203 -18.68 -11.76 4.13
N ALA A 204 -17.37 -11.86 4.30
CA ALA A 204 -16.74 -11.84 5.62
C ALA A 204 -17.05 -10.54 6.39
N PHE A 205 -16.93 -9.38 5.73
CA PHE A 205 -17.28 -8.09 6.32
C PHE A 205 -18.78 -7.96 6.62
N ALA A 206 -19.64 -8.52 5.76
CA ALA A 206 -21.09 -8.54 6.02
C ALA A 206 -21.42 -9.38 7.26
N VAL A 207 -20.85 -10.59 7.37
CA VAL A 207 -21.06 -11.49 8.51
C VAL A 207 -20.55 -10.85 9.82
N LEU A 208 -19.36 -10.24 9.78
CA LEU A 208 -18.79 -9.57 10.96
C LEU A 208 -19.55 -8.30 11.34
N GLY A 209 -20.18 -7.64 10.37
CA GLY A 209 -21.05 -6.48 10.61
C GLY A 209 -22.38 -6.85 11.26
N MET A 210 -22.96 -8.01 10.93
CA MET A 210 -24.26 -8.44 11.45
C MET A 210 -24.34 -8.58 12.97
N GLY A 211 -23.21 -8.77 13.67
CA GLY A 211 -23.15 -8.83 15.12
C GLY A 211 -23.30 -7.47 15.83
N HIS A 212 -23.25 -6.36 15.09
CA HIS A 212 -23.30 -4.98 15.62
C HIS A 212 -24.66 -4.35 15.38
N ASN A 213 -25.72 -4.93 15.96
CA ASN A 213 -27.10 -4.46 15.76
C ASN A 213 -27.43 -3.17 16.55
N HIS A 214 -26.60 -2.73 17.46
CA HIS A 214 -26.83 -1.57 18.32
C HIS A 214 -25.64 -0.62 18.29
N ALA A 215 -25.63 0.29 17.32
CA ALA A 215 -24.79 1.49 17.44
C ALA A 215 -25.33 2.35 18.59
N ASP A 216 -24.44 2.86 19.44
CA ASP A 216 -24.83 3.81 20.48
C ASP A 216 -25.30 5.13 19.84
N MET A 217 -26.62 5.26 19.67
CA MET A 217 -27.24 6.44 19.04
C MET A 217 -26.92 7.72 19.80
N ASN A 218 -26.73 7.67 21.12
CA ASN A 218 -26.35 8.84 21.90
C ASN A 218 -24.94 9.29 21.54
N LYS A 219 -24.02 8.34 21.40
CA LYS A 219 -22.63 8.59 21.00
C LYS A 219 -22.57 9.17 19.58
N ILE A 220 -23.34 8.62 18.65
CA ILE A 220 -23.44 9.14 17.27
C ILE A 220 -24.01 10.56 17.28
N ASN A 221 -25.11 10.79 17.98
CA ASN A 221 -25.78 12.10 18.03
C ASN A 221 -24.87 13.17 18.66
N THR A 222 -24.16 12.85 19.74
CA THR A 222 -23.19 13.78 20.36
C THR A 222 -22.01 14.09 19.45
N THR A 223 -21.51 13.08 18.73
CA THR A 223 -20.45 13.26 17.74
C THR A 223 -20.92 14.14 16.57
N VAL A 224 -22.09 13.86 16.01
CA VAL A 224 -22.67 14.66 14.91
C VAL A 224 -22.96 16.10 15.37
N ALA A 225 -23.45 16.30 16.60
CA ALA A 225 -23.66 17.62 17.16
C ALA A 225 -22.33 18.39 17.26
N ALA A 226 -21.29 17.78 17.80
CA ALA A 226 -19.95 18.39 17.89
C ALA A 226 -19.37 18.73 16.51
N LEU A 227 -19.55 17.84 15.52
CA LEU A 227 -19.10 18.11 14.15
C LEU A 227 -19.85 19.28 13.52
N ASN A 228 -21.16 19.38 13.72
CA ASN A 228 -21.96 20.49 13.17
C ASN A 228 -21.71 21.83 13.88
N SER A 229 -21.32 21.83 15.16
CA SER A 229 -21.05 23.07 15.90
C SER A 229 -19.68 23.68 15.57
N ASP A 230 -18.68 22.83 15.36
CA ASP A 230 -17.29 23.27 15.31
C ASP A 230 -16.67 23.21 13.90
N PHE A 231 -17.36 22.57 12.93
CA PHE A 231 -16.90 22.47 11.54
C PHE A 231 -17.94 22.99 10.56
N HIS A 232 -17.46 23.50 9.44
CA HIS A 232 -18.33 23.93 8.34
C HIS A 232 -18.82 22.71 7.53
N ILE A 233 -19.95 22.15 7.94
CA ILE A 233 -20.58 20.99 7.30
C ILE A 233 -21.43 21.45 6.12
N SER A 234 -21.00 21.19 4.90
CA SER A 234 -21.74 21.57 3.68
C SER A 234 -21.37 20.67 2.50
N ILE A 235 -22.24 20.63 1.47
CA ILE A 235 -21.96 19.92 0.22
C ILE A 235 -20.72 20.53 -0.48
N VAL A 236 -20.50 21.83 -0.34
CA VAL A 236 -19.33 22.53 -0.88
C VAL A 236 -18.03 21.98 -0.30
N ALA A 237 -18.05 21.53 0.96
CA ALA A 237 -16.88 20.89 1.58
C ALA A 237 -16.47 19.57 0.91
N LEU A 238 -17.27 18.99 0.01
CA LEU A 238 -16.93 17.79 -0.76
C LEU A 238 -16.18 18.10 -2.06
N ILE A 239 -15.98 19.38 -2.42
CA ILE A 239 -15.22 19.78 -3.63
C ILE A 239 -13.86 19.07 -3.73
N PRO A 240 -13.04 18.96 -2.65
CA PRO A 240 -11.75 18.25 -2.74
C PRO A 240 -11.89 16.78 -3.17
N ILE A 241 -12.95 16.09 -2.75
CA ILE A 241 -13.21 14.70 -3.13
C ILE A 241 -13.61 14.63 -4.60
N ILE A 242 -14.55 15.50 -5.03
CA ILE A 242 -14.98 15.59 -6.42
C ILE A 242 -13.77 15.87 -7.32
N LEU A 243 -12.88 16.76 -6.87
CA LEU A 243 -11.66 17.11 -7.60
C LEU A 243 -10.73 15.90 -7.80
N VAL A 244 -10.61 15.00 -6.80
CA VAL A 244 -9.84 13.76 -6.97
C VAL A 244 -10.42 12.92 -8.12
N PHE A 245 -11.74 12.73 -8.17
CA PHE A 245 -12.40 11.98 -9.25
C PHE A 245 -12.25 12.67 -10.62
N VAL A 246 -12.37 14.00 -10.66
CA VAL A 246 -12.17 14.78 -11.89
C VAL A 246 -10.74 14.62 -12.40
N CYS A 247 -9.74 14.79 -11.55
CA CYS A 247 -8.33 14.60 -11.91
C CYS A 247 -8.05 13.16 -12.39
N ALA A 248 -8.62 12.16 -11.72
CA ALA A 248 -8.52 10.77 -12.14
C ALA A 248 -9.15 10.54 -13.53
N GLY A 249 -10.32 11.14 -13.79
CA GLY A 249 -10.96 11.10 -15.11
C GLY A 249 -10.11 11.71 -16.23
N PHE A 250 -9.33 12.74 -15.92
CA PHE A 250 -8.33 13.34 -16.82
C PHE A 250 -6.99 12.60 -16.84
N LYS A 251 -6.86 11.46 -16.15
CA LYS A 251 -5.61 10.67 -16.01
C LYS A 251 -4.43 11.49 -15.48
N MET A 252 -4.72 12.46 -14.61
CA MET A 252 -3.69 13.29 -13.98
C MET A 252 -2.88 12.45 -12.99
N ALA A 253 -1.56 12.61 -12.96
CA ALA A 253 -0.68 11.89 -12.04
C ALA A 253 -0.97 12.27 -10.56
N ALA A 254 -0.57 11.40 -9.62
CA ALA A 254 -0.88 11.55 -8.19
C ALA A 254 -0.35 12.87 -7.60
N ILE A 255 0.91 13.22 -7.84
CA ILE A 255 1.53 14.43 -7.27
C ILE A 255 0.79 15.71 -7.67
N PRO A 256 0.55 16.04 -8.98
CA PRO A 256 -0.21 17.22 -9.35
C PRO A 256 -1.64 17.20 -8.81
N THR A 257 -2.30 16.03 -8.77
CA THR A 257 -3.64 15.88 -8.19
C THR A 257 -3.64 16.27 -6.70
N MET A 258 -2.67 15.81 -5.94
CA MET A 258 -2.55 16.14 -4.50
C MET A 258 -2.23 17.62 -4.29
N LEU A 259 -1.31 18.20 -5.05
CA LEU A 259 -0.97 19.62 -4.96
C LEU A 259 -2.20 20.50 -5.24
N LEU A 260 -2.95 20.19 -6.30
CA LEU A 260 -4.18 20.92 -6.64
C LEU A 260 -5.22 20.77 -5.51
N ASN A 261 -5.37 19.57 -4.95
CA ASN A 261 -6.27 19.31 -3.83
C ASN A 261 -5.89 20.09 -2.57
N ILE A 262 -4.60 20.12 -2.22
CA ILE A 262 -4.10 20.88 -1.08
C ILE A 262 -4.37 22.38 -1.29
N PHE A 263 -4.13 22.89 -2.50
CA PHE A 263 -4.37 24.29 -2.83
C PHE A 263 -5.85 24.66 -2.71
N VAL A 264 -6.75 23.85 -3.30
CA VAL A 264 -8.21 24.10 -3.22
C VAL A 264 -8.70 23.99 -1.78
N SER A 265 -8.27 22.96 -1.03
CA SER A 265 -8.64 22.80 0.38
C SER A 265 -8.11 23.95 1.24
N ALA A 266 -6.89 24.43 1.00
CA ALA A 266 -6.33 25.59 1.68
C ALA A 266 -7.13 26.87 1.38
N ALA A 267 -7.54 27.09 0.13
CA ALA A 267 -8.43 28.20 -0.22
C ALA A 267 -9.77 28.11 0.52
N MET A 268 -10.35 26.92 0.59
CA MET A 268 -11.60 26.67 1.34
C MET A 268 -11.44 26.94 2.85
N MET A 269 -10.26 26.65 3.44
CA MET A 269 -9.98 27.00 4.85
C MET A 269 -10.13 28.50 5.10
N PHE A 270 -9.62 29.35 4.20
CA PHE A 270 -9.76 30.81 4.33
C PHE A 270 -11.19 31.29 4.14
N VAL A 271 -11.94 30.69 3.21
CA VAL A 271 -13.36 31.02 2.98
C VAL A 271 -14.21 30.62 4.19
N ASN A 272 -13.97 29.44 4.75
CA ASN A 272 -14.75 28.91 5.87
C ASN A 272 -14.38 29.53 7.21
N ASN A 273 -13.18 30.14 7.34
CA ASN A 273 -12.68 30.75 8.57
C ASN A 273 -12.11 32.16 8.30
N PRO A 274 -12.95 33.20 8.26
CA PRO A 274 -12.50 34.57 7.96
C PRO A 274 -11.42 35.14 8.90
N GLY A 275 -11.26 34.57 10.10
CA GLY A 275 -10.19 34.92 11.05
C GLY A 275 -8.87 34.14 10.89
N LEU A 276 -8.79 33.26 9.89
CA LEU A 276 -7.59 32.48 9.62
C LEU A 276 -6.55 33.35 8.90
N ASN A 277 -5.36 33.48 9.49
CA ASN A 277 -4.23 34.14 8.83
C ASN A 277 -3.31 33.11 8.17
N VAL A 278 -2.44 33.58 7.27
CA VAL A 278 -1.50 32.75 6.51
C VAL A 278 -0.58 31.94 7.44
N THR A 279 -0.13 32.51 8.55
CA THR A 279 0.74 31.83 9.53
C THR A 279 0.02 30.63 10.16
N LYS A 280 -1.24 30.79 10.57
CA LYS A 280 -2.03 29.68 11.13
C LYS A 280 -2.31 28.61 10.07
N ALA A 281 -2.64 29.01 8.85
CA ALA A 281 -2.84 28.06 7.73
C ALA A 281 -1.54 27.27 7.46
N SER A 282 -0.39 27.93 7.41
CA SER A 282 0.91 27.28 7.28
C SER A 282 1.17 26.30 8.43
N THR A 283 0.86 26.68 9.68
CA THR A 283 1.01 25.79 10.84
C THR A 283 0.14 24.54 10.72
N ILE A 284 -1.11 24.66 10.25
CA ILE A 284 -2.01 23.53 10.02
C ILE A 284 -1.42 22.60 8.95
N ILE A 285 -0.94 23.13 7.84
CA ILE A 285 -0.34 22.34 6.76
C ILE A 285 0.93 21.62 7.23
N THR A 286 1.75 22.30 8.04
CA THR A 286 3.04 21.76 8.49
C THR A 286 2.87 20.80 9.66
N ASN A 287 2.20 21.23 10.75
CA ASN A 287 2.15 20.50 12.02
C ASN A 287 0.86 19.67 12.20
N GLY A 288 -0.13 19.87 11.34
CA GLY A 288 -1.42 19.20 11.42
C GLY A 288 -2.53 20.06 12.01
N PHE A 289 -3.76 19.59 11.82
CA PHE A 289 -4.94 20.19 12.42
C PHE A 289 -5.10 19.70 13.86
N ILE A 290 -5.44 20.58 14.77
CA ILE A 290 -5.76 20.28 16.17
C ILE A 290 -7.24 20.64 16.40
N ALA A 291 -8.07 19.61 16.53
CA ALA A 291 -9.48 19.79 16.84
C ALA A 291 -9.66 20.23 18.30
N LYS A 292 -10.58 21.17 18.53
CA LYS A 292 -10.93 21.70 19.84
C LYS A 292 -12.45 21.77 19.96
N THR A 293 -13.10 20.60 19.91
CA THR A 293 -14.55 20.48 20.06
C THR A 293 -14.93 20.13 21.50
N SER A 294 -16.21 20.18 21.81
CA SER A 294 -16.75 19.71 23.09
C SER A 294 -16.65 18.19 23.29
N ASN A 295 -16.37 17.43 22.22
CA ASN A 295 -16.30 15.97 22.23
C ASN A 295 -14.83 15.49 22.12
N SER A 296 -14.33 14.85 23.18
CA SER A 296 -12.94 14.37 23.25
C SER A 296 -12.61 13.32 22.19
N GLU A 297 -13.57 12.48 21.78
CA GLU A 297 -13.35 11.47 20.73
C GLU A 297 -13.19 12.14 19.36
N VAL A 298 -14.01 13.16 19.05
CA VAL A 298 -13.86 13.97 17.83
C VAL A 298 -12.49 14.65 17.83
N ASN A 299 -12.04 15.19 18.97
CA ASN A 299 -10.74 15.81 19.09
C ASN A 299 -9.61 14.81 18.80
N LEU A 300 -9.69 13.59 19.33
CA LEU A 300 -8.70 12.53 19.09
C LEU A 300 -8.70 12.08 17.63
N LEU A 301 -9.87 11.94 17.02
CA LEU A 301 -10.01 11.47 15.64
C LEU A 301 -9.56 12.51 14.62
N LEU A 302 -9.81 13.80 14.86
CA LEU A 302 -9.54 14.87 13.89
C LEU A 302 -8.29 15.69 14.19
N SER A 303 -7.58 15.47 15.31
CA SER A 303 -6.25 16.06 15.54
C SER A 303 -5.18 15.26 14.81
N ARG A 304 -5.09 15.44 13.48
CA ARG A 304 -4.24 14.64 12.60
C ARG A 304 -3.71 15.43 11.41
N GLY A 305 -2.85 14.75 10.65
CA GLY A 305 -2.27 15.28 9.42
C GLY A 305 -1.09 16.19 9.68
N GLY A 306 -0.74 16.98 8.67
CA GLY A 306 0.45 17.83 8.63
C GLY A 306 1.68 17.09 8.12
N ILE A 307 2.55 17.83 7.45
CA ILE A 307 3.81 17.29 6.88
C ILE A 307 4.62 16.56 7.95
N VAL A 308 4.74 17.15 9.15
CA VAL A 308 5.53 16.60 10.25
C VAL A 308 5.04 15.24 10.70
N SER A 309 3.73 14.98 10.65
CA SER A 309 3.17 13.70 11.05
C SER A 309 3.63 12.52 10.16
N MET A 310 4.03 12.80 8.93
CA MET A 310 4.53 11.81 7.98
C MET A 310 6.05 11.59 8.05
N MET A 311 6.80 12.43 8.75
CA MET A 311 8.26 12.34 8.83
C MET A 311 8.76 11.00 9.41
N PRO A 312 8.15 10.40 10.43
CA PRO A 312 8.54 9.04 10.88
C PRO A 312 8.38 7.99 9.78
N THR A 313 7.33 8.08 8.96
CA THR A 313 7.11 7.19 7.79
C THR A 313 8.17 7.43 6.73
N VAL A 314 8.45 8.69 6.38
CA VAL A 314 9.49 9.06 5.42
C VAL A 314 10.87 8.56 5.88
N ALA A 315 11.23 8.76 7.15
CA ALA A 315 12.48 8.26 7.70
C ALA A 315 12.59 6.73 7.55
N LEU A 316 11.52 5.99 7.84
CA LEU A 316 11.53 4.54 7.69
C LEU A 316 11.62 4.12 6.22
N ILE A 317 10.95 4.82 5.30
CA ILE A 317 11.06 4.56 3.86
C ILE A 317 12.52 4.69 3.42
N VAL A 318 13.20 5.76 3.81
CA VAL A 318 14.62 5.97 3.49
C VAL A 318 15.47 4.83 4.04
N LEU A 319 15.25 4.42 5.29
CA LEU A 319 15.99 3.32 5.91
C LEU A 319 15.72 1.97 5.23
N THR A 320 14.46 1.61 4.99
CA THR A 320 14.11 0.33 4.35
C THR A 320 14.58 0.24 2.91
N LEU A 321 14.49 1.35 2.17
CA LEU A 321 15.05 1.42 0.81
C LEU A 321 16.57 1.35 0.81
N SER A 322 17.24 1.94 1.80
CA SER A 322 18.69 1.79 1.97
C SER A 322 19.07 0.34 2.21
N LEU A 323 18.37 -0.35 3.13
CA LEU A 323 18.58 -1.77 3.37
C LEU A 323 18.32 -2.58 2.09
N GLY A 324 17.16 -2.38 1.46
CA GLY A 324 16.78 -3.07 0.22
C GLY A 324 17.78 -2.84 -0.90
N GLY A 325 18.25 -1.61 -1.07
CA GLY A 325 19.29 -1.25 -2.03
C GLY A 325 20.59 -2.00 -1.79
N LEU A 326 21.06 -2.07 -0.54
CA LEU A 326 22.25 -2.87 -0.17
C LEU A 326 22.05 -4.36 -0.48
N LEU A 327 20.90 -4.94 -0.09
CA LEU A 327 20.61 -6.36 -0.32
C LEU A 327 20.58 -6.71 -1.82
N VAL A 328 20.06 -5.81 -2.64
CA VAL A 328 20.00 -5.96 -4.10
C VAL A 328 21.38 -5.73 -4.72
N HIS A 329 22.06 -4.63 -4.36
CA HIS A 329 23.34 -4.23 -4.92
C HIS A 329 24.44 -5.29 -4.67
N PHE A 330 24.48 -5.86 -3.48
CA PHE A 330 25.42 -6.95 -3.16
C PHE A 330 24.99 -8.30 -3.74
N GLY A 331 23.83 -8.40 -4.39
CA GLY A 331 23.36 -9.63 -5.00
C GLY A 331 22.82 -10.68 -4.03
N LEU A 332 22.55 -10.32 -2.77
CA LEU A 332 21.98 -11.21 -1.75
C LEU A 332 20.62 -11.77 -2.17
N ILE A 333 19.73 -10.89 -2.66
CA ILE A 333 18.42 -11.30 -3.18
C ILE A 333 18.56 -12.20 -4.41
N SER A 334 19.44 -11.82 -5.35
CA SER A 334 19.68 -12.59 -6.58
C SER A 334 20.26 -13.97 -6.32
N ALA A 335 21.11 -14.13 -5.30
CA ALA A 335 21.70 -15.41 -4.90
C ALA A 335 20.66 -16.43 -4.44
N ILE A 336 19.55 -15.98 -3.86
CA ILE A 336 18.43 -16.85 -3.45
C ILE A 336 17.47 -17.09 -4.62
N MET A 337 17.16 -16.05 -5.41
CA MET A 337 16.16 -16.14 -6.47
C MET A 337 16.64 -16.97 -7.67
N SER A 338 17.91 -16.88 -8.04
CA SER A 338 18.44 -17.59 -9.22
C SER A 338 18.30 -19.11 -9.15
N PRO A 339 18.64 -19.80 -8.05
CA PRO A 339 18.43 -21.24 -7.93
C PRO A 339 16.96 -21.65 -7.93
N LEU A 340 16.08 -20.79 -7.35
CA LEU A 340 14.65 -21.03 -7.35
C LEU A 340 14.04 -20.96 -8.76
N ALA A 341 14.52 -20.03 -9.59
CA ALA A 341 14.01 -19.84 -10.93
C ALA A 341 14.42 -20.96 -11.94
N THR A 342 15.51 -21.69 -11.70
CA THR A 342 16.08 -22.57 -12.72
C THR A 342 15.64 -24.04 -12.67
N ARG A 343 14.99 -24.50 -11.60
CA ARG A 343 14.70 -25.94 -11.35
C ARG A 343 13.21 -26.30 -11.32
N LEU A 344 12.35 -25.47 -11.88
CA LEU A 344 10.90 -25.61 -11.70
C LEU A 344 10.22 -26.09 -12.99
N ASN A 345 9.61 -27.29 -12.94
CA ASN A 345 9.08 -27.98 -14.11
C ASN A 345 7.55 -28.06 -14.12
N SER A 346 6.83 -27.51 -13.13
CA SER A 346 5.36 -27.55 -13.09
C SER A 346 4.77 -26.19 -12.79
N PRO A 347 3.57 -25.89 -13.32
CA PRO A 347 2.88 -24.63 -13.06
C PRO A 347 2.72 -24.32 -11.57
N ALA A 348 2.36 -25.31 -10.74
CA ALA A 348 2.23 -25.14 -9.30
C ALA A 348 3.53 -24.68 -8.64
N LYS A 349 4.67 -25.32 -8.98
CA LYS A 349 5.99 -24.95 -8.44
C LYS A 349 6.41 -23.56 -8.91
N LEU A 350 6.13 -23.20 -10.17
CA LEU A 350 6.44 -21.88 -10.72
C LEU A 350 5.68 -20.77 -10.00
N VAL A 351 4.36 -20.93 -9.85
CA VAL A 351 3.50 -19.96 -9.16
C VAL A 351 3.91 -19.85 -7.69
N THR A 352 4.12 -20.99 -7.00
CA THR A 352 4.52 -20.98 -5.58
C THR A 352 5.87 -20.29 -5.38
N ALA A 353 6.85 -20.57 -6.21
CA ALA A 353 8.19 -19.99 -6.10
C ALA A 353 8.19 -18.49 -6.42
N ALA A 354 7.48 -18.07 -7.46
CA ALA A 354 7.36 -16.65 -7.81
C ALA A 354 6.61 -15.87 -6.72
N LEU A 355 5.52 -16.43 -6.19
CA LEU A 355 4.76 -15.84 -5.09
C LEU A 355 5.63 -15.73 -3.83
N GLY A 356 6.33 -16.81 -3.46
CA GLY A 356 7.26 -16.81 -2.33
C GLY A 356 8.40 -15.80 -2.51
N ALA A 357 8.90 -15.60 -3.73
CA ALA A 357 9.89 -14.59 -4.04
C ALA A 357 9.34 -13.16 -3.86
N CYS A 358 8.11 -12.87 -4.31
CA CYS A 358 7.46 -11.58 -4.09
C CYS A 358 7.28 -11.29 -2.59
N ILE A 359 6.77 -12.26 -1.84
CA ILE A 359 6.60 -12.17 -0.39
C ILE A 359 7.95 -11.94 0.30
N GLY A 360 8.97 -12.69 -0.09
CA GLY A 360 10.31 -12.55 0.45
C GLY A 360 10.88 -11.15 0.22
N VAL A 361 10.76 -10.62 -1.00
CA VAL A 361 11.20 -9.25 -1.30
C VAL A 361 10.42 -8.22 -0.48
N ASN A 362 9.09 -8.36 -0.33
CA ASN A 362 8.30 -7.50 0.54
C ASN A 362 8.81 -7.51 1.99
N ILE A 363 9.11 -8.68 2.53
CA ILE A 363 9.58 -8.81 3.91
C ILE A 363 10.99 -8.22 4.10
N PHE A 364 11.92 -8.46 3.15
CA PHE A 364 13.31 -8.04 3.31
C PHE A 364 13.58 -6.61 2.84
N VAL A 365 12.86 -6.17 1.79
CA VAL A 365 13.06 -4.84 1.20
C VAL A 365 11.99 -3.85 1.67
N GLY A 366 10.78 -4.33 2.00
CA GLY A 366 9.67 -3.53 2.53
C GLY A 366 9.01 -2.61 1.49
N GLU A 367 9.28 -2.83 0.18
CA GLU A 367 8.84 -1.94 -0.88
C GLU A 367 8.17 -2.72 -2.02
N GLN A 368 6.99 -2.26 -2.47
CA GLN A 368 6.14 -3.00 -3.42
C GLN A 368 6.69 -3.05 -4.84
N PHE A 369 7.32 -1.97 -5.35
CA PHE A 369 7.83 -1.96 -6.72
C PHE A 369 8.97 -2.96 -6.92
N LEU A 370 9.89 -3.07 -5.94
CA LEU A 370 10.96 -4.06 -5.98
C LEU A 370 10.43 -5.49 -5.86
N SER A 371 9.35 -5.70 -5.10
CA SER A 371 8.70 -7.01 -4.99
C SER A 371 7.97 -7.45 -6.26
N ILE A 372 7.73 -6.52 -7.20
CA ILE A 372 7.25 -6.79 -8.56
C ILE A 372 8.43 -6.97 -9.53
N ILE A 373 9.37 -6.01 -9.54
CA ILE A 373 10.46 -5.97 -10.54
C ILE A 373 11.40 -7.17 -10.42
N LEU A 374 11.87 -7.47 -9.20
CA LEU A 374 12.91 -8.49 -9.02
C LEU A 374 12.38 -9.90 -9.33
N PRO A 375 11.27 -10.37 -8.76
CA PRO A 375 10.70 -11.66 -9.14
C PRO A 375 10.25 -11.69 -10.60
N GLY A 376 9.67 -10.60 -11.12
CA GLY A 376 9.24 -10.52 -12.50
C GLY A 376 10.37 -10.78 -13.48
N ARG A 377 11.51 -10.11 -13.31
CA ARG A 377 12.71 -10.34 -14.13
C ARG A 377 13.28 -11.74 -13.96
N ALA A 378 13.31 -12.27 -12.74
CA ALA A 378 13.88 -13.58 -12.44
C ALA A 378 13.05 -14.73 -13.03
N PHE A 379 11.71 -14.65 -12.95
CA PHE A 379 10.84 -15.76 -13.31
C PHE A 379 10.23 -15.68 -14.71
N LYS A 380 10.28 -14.54 -15.42
CA LYS A 380 9.67 -14.34 -16.73
C LYS A 380 10.07 -15.42 -17.74
N LYS A 381 11.37 -15.64 -17.93
CA LYS A 381 11.86 -16.66 -18.85
C LYS A 381 11.46 -18.08 -18.43
N THR A 382 11.44 -18.34 -17.12
CA THR A 382 11.09 -19.66 -16.58
C THR A 382 9.60 -19.96 -16.73
N PHE A 383 8.72 -18.96 -16.56
CA PHE A 383 7.29 -19.12 -16.84
C PHE A 383 7.03 -19.46 -18.30
N ASN A 384 7.67 -18.75 -19.23
CA ASN A 384 7.54 -19.01 -20.66
C ASN A 384 8.06 -20.41 -21.02
N ASN A 385 9.21 -20.83 -20.49
CA ASN A 385 9.75 -22.17 -20.70
C ASN A 385 8.85 -23.26 -20.09
N GLY A 386 8.12 -22.94 -19.01
CA GLY A 386 7.13 -23.83 -18.39
C GLY A 386 5.76 -23.83 -19.08
N GLY A 387 5.64 -23.19 -20.27
CA GLY A 387 4.40 -23.15 -21.05
C GLY A 387 3.33 -22.17 -20.51
N LEU A 388 3.72 -21.26 -19.62
CA LEU A 388 2.83 -20.24 -19.05
C LEU A 388 3.03 -18.89 -19.76
N ALA A 389 1.93 -18.21 -20.05
CA ALA A 389 1.98 -16.85 -20.60
C ALA A 389 2.55 -15.85 -19.59
N SER A 390 3.29 -14.84 -20.06
CA SER A 390 3.89 -13.79 -19.21
C SER A 390 2.87 -13.09 -18.30
N ARG A 391 1.63 -12.89 -18.78
CA ARG A 391 0.53 -12.32 -17.98
C ARG A 391 0.11 -13.19 -16.77
N ALA A 392 0.38 -14.50 -16.80
CA ALA A 392 0.17 -15.35 -15.62
C ALA A 392 1.16 -15.01 -14.51
N LEU A 393 2.43 -14.70 -14.86
CA LEU A 393 3.39 -14.16 -13.92
C LEU A 393 2.95 -12.79 -13.42
N GLY A 394 2.50 -11.88 -14.30
CA GLY A 394 2.01 -10.55 -13.90
C GLY A 394 0.98 -10.62 -12.77
N ARG A 395 0.01 -11.55 -12.86
CA ARG A 395 -0.95 -11.79 -11.78
C ARG A 395 -0.26 -12.20 -10.46
N VAL A 396 0.70 -13.12 -10.52
CA VAL A 396 1.43 -13.56 -9.32
C VAL A 396 2.22 -12.42 -8.69
N LEU A 397 2.80 -11.52 -9.51
CA LEU A 397 3.51 -10.33 -9.04
C LEU A 397 2.57 -9.38 -8.28
N GLU A 398 1.34 -9.19 -8.76
CA GLU A 398 0.33 -8.39 -8.06
C GLU A 398 -0.12 -9.07 -6.77
N ASP A 399 -0.42 -10.38 -6.80
CA ASP A 399 -0.93 -11.13 -5.67
C ASP A 399 0.11 -11.33 -4.54
N GLY A 400 1.39 -11.32 -4.85
CA GLY A 400 2.48 -11.47 -3.89
C GLY A 400 3.24 -10.18 -3.60
N GLY A 401 3.35 -9.30 -4.59
CA GLY A 401 4.11 -8.06 -4.50
C GLY A 401 3.27 -6.90 -3.96
N THR A 402 2.20 -6.55 -4.64
CA THR A 402 1.40 -5.36 -4.32
C THR A 402 0.54 -5.56 -3.09
N VAL A 403 -0.32 -6.59 -3.10
CA VAL A 403 -1.37 -6.71 -2.08
C VAL A 403 -0.85 -7.03 -0.68
N LEU A 404 0.34 -7.63 -0.56
CA LEU A 404 0.92 -8.02 0.73
C LEU A 404 1.84 -6.96 1.34
N ASN A 405 2.23 -5.91 0.61
CA ASN A 405 3.12 -4.86 1.12
C ASN A 405 2.55 -4.17 2.37
N TYR A 406 1.24 -4.01 2.41
CA TYR A 406 0.52 -3.38 3.52
C TYR A 406 0.45 -4.24 4.80
N LEU A 407 0.87 -5.51 4.72
CA LEU A 407 0.88 -6.44 5.85
C LEU A 407 2.26 -6.58 6.50
N VAL A 408 3.29 -5.93 5.96
CA VAL A 408 4.65 -5.96 6.51
C VAL A 408 4.84 -4.82 7.52
N PRO A 409 5.07 -5.11 8.82
CA PRO A 409 5.09 -4.08 9.88
C PRO A 409 6.19 -3.03 9.74
N TRP A 410 7.27 -3.35 9.04
CA TRP A 410 8.39 -2.45 8.75
C TRP A 410 8.43 -2.03 7.27
N GLY A 411 7.47 -2.48 6.48
CA GLY A 411 7.33 -2.10 5.08
C GLY A 411 6.65 -0.74 4.91
N VAL A 412 6.88 -0.13 3.75
CA VAL A 412 6.34 1.20 3.41
C VAL A 412 4.82 1.26 3.59
N GLY A 413 4.10 0.27 3.03
CA GLY A 413 2.63 0.21 3.12
C GLY A 413 2.14 0.00 4.55
N GLY A 414 2.72 -0.96 5.29
CA GLY A 414 2.30 -1.27 6.66
C GLY A 414 2.49 -0.11 7.61
N VAL A 415 3.63 0.58 7.54
CA VAL A 415 3.92 1.73 8.40
C VAL A 415 3.06 2.93 8.06
N PHE A 416 2.83 3.18 6.77
CA PHE A 416 1.92 4.23 6.34
C PHE A 416 0.52 4.05 6.94
N ILE A 417 -0.05 2.85 6.81
CA ILE A 417 -1.37 2.53 7.36
C ILE A 417 -1.38 2.72 8.88
N ALA A 418 -0.39 2.16 9.58
CA ALA A 418 -0.30 2.24 11.03
C ALA A 418 -0.24 3.70 11.52
N ASN A 419 0.52 4.56 10.86
CA ASN A 419 0.60 5.99 11.20
C ASN A 419 -0.66 6.76 10.81
N THR A 420 -1.27 6.44 9.67
CA THR A 420 -2.44 7.16 9.17
C THR A 420 -3.71 6.84 9.96
N LEU A 421 -3.96 5.57 10.25
CA LEU A 421 -5.15 5.13 10.98
C LEU A 421 -4.91 5.02 12.51
N GLY A 422 -3.65 4.96 12.95
CA GLY A 422 -3.31 4.77 14.37
C GLY A 422 -3.50 3.34 14.86
N VAL A 423 -3.49 2.35 13.94
CA VAL A 423 -3.66 0.92 14.25
C VAL A 423 -2.40 0.16 13.82
N PRO A 424 -1.69 -0.50 14.73
CA PRO A 424 -0.50 -1.30 14.42
C PRO A 424 -0.79 -2.38 13.38
N THR A 425 0.17 -2.61 12.46
CA THR A 425 0.03 -3.59 11.38
C THR A 425 -0.38 -4.98 11.86
N ILE A 426 0.21 -5.45 12.94
CA ILE A 426 -0.09 -6.77 13.51
C ILE A 426 -1.56 -6.89 13.94
N GLN A 427 -2.18 -5.80 14.39
CA GLN A 427 -3.58 -5.82 14.84
C GLN A 427 -4.55 -5.91 13.66
N TYR A 428 -4.34 -5.15 12.57
CA TYR A 428 -5.24 -5.18 11.43
C TYR A 428 -4.96 -6.30 10.43
N LEU A 429 -3.76 -6.90 10.45
CA LEU A 429 -3.35 -7.97 9.54
C LEU A 429 -4.38 -9.10 9.40
N PRO A 430 -4.98 -9.64 10.48
CA PRO A 430 -5.96 -10.72 10.36
C PRO A 430 -7.26 -10.32 9.64
N PHE A 431 -7.52 -9.02 9.52
CA PHE A 431 -8.76 -8.48 8.98
C PHE A 431 -8.61 -7.93 7.55
N VAL A 432 -7.41 -7.96 6.97
CA VAL A 432 -7.19 -7.55 5.57
C VAL A 432 -7.49 -8.74 4.65
N PHE A 433 -8.76 -9.17 4.64
CA PHE A 433 -9.18 -10.41 3.97
C PHE A 433 -8.81 -10.45 2.49
N PHE A 434 -8.96 -9.35 1.78
CA PHE A 434 -8.63 -9.29 0.36
C PHE A 434 -7.16 -9.63 0.08
N SER A 435 -6.24 -9.02 0.85
CA SER A 435 -4.80 -9.29 0.70
C SER A 435 -4.40 -10.71 1.09
N LEU A 436 -5.07 -11.29 2.08
CA LEU A 436 -4.79 -12.66 2.50
C LEU A 436 -5.32 -13.69 1.50
N LEU A 437 -6.45 -13.40 0.84
CA LEU A 437 -7.10 -14.32 -0.10
C LEU A 437 -6.46 -14.32 -1.50
N CYS A 438 -5.99 -13.17 -2.00
CA CYS A 438 -5.41 -13.09 -3.34
C CYS A 438 -4.26 -14.08 -3.58
N PRO A 439 -3.24 -14.20 -2.69
CA PRO A 439 -2.18 -15.20 -2.82
C PRO A 439 -2.71 -16.64 -2.80
N ILE A 440 -3.72 -16.91 -1.98
CA ILE A 440 -4.35 -18.24 -1.89
C ILE A 440 -4.97 -18.60 -3.24
N PHE A 441 -5.72 -17.69 -3.88
CA PHE A 441 -6.31 -17.94 -5.19
C PHE A 441 -5.25 -18.08 -6.29
N SER A 442 -4.14 -17.36 -6.20
CA SER A 442 -3.00 -17.56 -7.10
C SER A 442 -2.38 -18.95 -6.93
N LEU A 443 -2.19 -19.42 -5.70
CA LEU A 443 -1.71 -20.78 -5.42
C LEU A 443 -2.69 -21.82 -5.97
N LEU A 444 -3.97 -21.71 -5.63
CA LEU A 444 -5.02 -22.63 -6.14
C LEU A 444 -5.03 -22.70 -7.67
N SER A 445 -4.88 -21.55 -8.34
CA SER A 445 -4.76 -21.49 -9.79
C SER A 445 -3.51 -22.21 -10.31
N GLY A 446 -2.38 -22.11 -9.61
CA GLY A 446 -1.16 -22.86 -9.93
C GLY A 446 -1.32 -24.36 -9.82
N PHE A 447 -2.02 -24.85 -8.79
CA PHE A 447 -2.24 -26.28 -8.56
C PHE A 447 -3.34 -26.88 -9.46
N THR A 448 -4.42 -26.16 -9.70
CA THR A 448 -5.58 -26.64 -10.47
C THR A 448 -5.50 -26.34 -11.95
N GLY A 449 -4.69 -25.35 -12.36
CA GLY A 449 -4.66 -24.83 -13.72
C GLY A 449 -5.82 -23.90 -14.06
N VAL A 450 -6.81 -23.75 -13.17
CA VAL A 450 -8.00 -22.89 -13.39
C VAL A 450 -7.57 -21.43 -13.38
N GLY A 451 -7.93 -20.66 -14.43
CA GLY A 451 -7.55 -19.27 -14.59
C GLY A 451 -6.05 -19.04 -14.85
N LEU A 452 -5.26 -20.11 -15.01
CA LEU A 452 -3.84 -20.02 -15.34
C LEU A 452 -3.66 -19.94 -16.86
N LYS A 453 -3.23 -18.80 -17.36
CA LYS A 453 -3.04 -18.58 -18.80
C LYS A 453 -1.80 -19.31 -19.30
N LYS A 454 -2.00 -20.17 -20.32
CA LYS A 454 -0.93 -20.92 -20.98
C LYS A 454 -0.44 -20.20 -22.24
N LEU A 455 0.81 -20.45 -22.63
CA LEU A 455 1.35 -20.04 -23.93
C LEU A 455 0.52 -20.68 -25.05
N GLY A 456 0.07 -19.90 -26.02
CA GLY A 456 -0.71 -20.39 -27.15
C GLY A 456 -2.22 -20.34 -27.04
N SER A 457 -2.78 -19.99 -25.85
CA SER A 457 -4.25 -19.87 -25.73
C SER A 457 -4.83 -18.55 -26.28
N ASP A 458 -3.99 -17.56 -26.63
CA ASP A 458 -4.40 -16.24 -27.17
C ASP A 458 -3.25 -15.48 -27.84
N GLN A 459 -2.38 -16.15 -28.59
CA GLN A 459 -1.42 -15.42 -29.43
C GLN A 459 -2.14 -14.89 -30.68
N SER A 460 -2.74 -13.69 -30.58
CA SER A 460 -2.71 -12.80 -31.72
C SER A 460 -1.25 -12.47 -32.00
N VAL A 461 -0.82 -12.66 -33.22
CA VAL A 461 0.52 -12.66 -33.84
C VAL A 461 1.44 -11.44 -33.52
N LYS A 462 1.26 -10.73 -32.43
CA LYS A 462 2.08 -9.55 -32.04
C LYS A 462 3.26 -9.85 -31.11
N ASP A 463 3.32 -11.02 -30.50
CA ASP A 463 4.42 -11.35 -29.56
C ASP A 463 5.62 -12.05 -30.22
N ALA A 464 5.58 -12.24 -31.53
CA ALA A 464 6.65 -12.87 -32.31
C ALA A 464 7.35 -11.88 -33.24
N LYS A 465 7.76 -10.70 -32.74
CA LYS A 465 8.79 -9.95 -33.45
C LYS A 465 10.16 -10.45 -32.95
N PRO A 466 10.98 -11.09 -33.80
CA PRO A 466 12.36 -11.37 -33.46
C PRO A 466 13.06 -10.03 -33.20
N VAL A 467 13.79 -9.98 -32.08
CA VAL A 467 14.79 -8.93 -31.85
C VAL A 467 15.82 -9.05 -32.99
N THR A 468 15.68 -8.25 -34.03
CA THR A 468 16.74 -8.03 -34.99
C THR A 468 17.86 -7.33 -34.24
N ASN A 469 18.98 -8.05 -34.07
CA ASN A 469 20.25 -7.44 -33.74
C ASN A 469 20.57 -6.40 -34.83
N GLU A 470 20.44 -5.14 -34.51
CA GLU A 470 21.15 -4.09 -35.22
C GLU A 470 22.20 -3.50 -34.29
N ASN A 471 23.42 -3.69 -34.73
CA ASN A 471 24.78 -3.24 -34.38
C ASN A 471 24.92 -2.06 -33.39
#